data_fefbc4790d5321f615778dc0644d3d70
#
_entry.id   fefbc4790d5321f615778dc0644d3d70
#
_cell.length_a   1.000
_cell.length_b   1.000
_cell.length_c   1.000
_cell.angle_alpha   90.00
_cell.angle_beta   90.00
_cell.angle_gamma   90.00
#
_symmetry.space_group_name_H-M   'P 1'
#
loop_
_entity.id
_entity.type
_entity.pdbx_description
1 polymer ?
#
loop_
_entity_poly.entity_id
_entity_poly.type
_entity_poly.pdbx_seq_one_letter_code
_entity_poly.pdbx_strand_id
1 'polypeptide(L)'
;LYFHTDASQGAGQIDIHPQRLGVDMMTLNAGKVYGPKQVGLLWAASSVALQPLIAGGGQERGLRSGTENVAGTVGFAKALQLAVAHQRGEFARLSRVKQAFLSTITELLVDEVMILSPRKGCLPSHVSLSIPGIDAERVLFLLEMKQMYVSTGSACAANKGTRSHVLAGIGLDDTAIAGSLRITFGRYSTEETAKRGAQLLAEVVRHEQQRQKSRKWGAQ
;
A
#
# COMPACT_ATOMS: atom_id res chain seq x y z
N LEU A 1 -29.47 -0.28 1.15
CA LEU A 1 -28.08 -0.52 1.52
C LEU A 1 -27.18 0.29 0.58
N TYR A 2 -26.21 1.02 1.10
CA TYR A 2 -25.24 1.76 0.30
C TYR A 2 -23.93 1.00 0.21
N PHE A 3 -23.27 1.07 -0.95
CA PHE A 3 -21.96 0.52 -1.18
C PHE A 3 -20.93 1.65 -1.37
N HIS A 4 -19.98 1.77 -0.44
CA HIS A 4 -18.87 2.72 -0.49
C HIS A 4 -17.56 2.00 -0.72
N THR A 5 -16.71 2.56 -1.57
CA THR A 5 -15.34 2.11 -1.75
C THR A 5 -14.33 3.23 -1.48
N ASP A 6 -13.27 2.94 -0.74
CA ASP A 6 -12.05 3.74 -0.79
C ASP A 6 -11.21 3.23 -1.98
N ALA A 7 -11.23 3.99 -3.07
CA ALA A 7 -10.49 3.68 -4.29
C ALA A 7 -9.15 4.44 -4.40
N SER A 8 -8.66 5.03 -3.29
CA SER A 8 -7.45 5.84 -3.30
C SER A 8 -6.23 5.13 -3.87
N GLN A 9 -6.06 3.84 -3.59
CA GLN A 9 -4.95 3.04 -4.11
C GLN A 9 -5.20 2.53 -5.54
N GLY A 10 -6.46 2.43 -5.96
CA GLY A 10 -6.85 2.00 -7.31
C GLY A 10 -6.67 3.10 -8.37
N ALA A 11 -6.80 4.36 -7.94
CA ALA A 11 -6.73 5.52 -8.83
C ALA A 11 -5.40 5.55 -9.62
N GLY A 12 -5.50 5.68 -10.94
CA GLY A 12 -4.34 5.67 -11.83
C GLY A 12 -3.70 4.30 -12.09
N GLN A 13 -4.23 3.22 -11.49
CA GLN A 13 -3.75 1.85 -11.74
C GLN A 13 -4.82 0.96 -12.37
N ILE A 14 -6.05 1.09 -11.94
CA ILE A 14 -7.20 0.33 -12.47
C ILE A 14 -8.35 1.28 -12.82
N ASP A 15 -9.32 0.78 -13.57
CA ASP A 15 -10.54 1.52 -13.85
C ASP A 15 -11.40 1.63 -12.58
N ILE A 16 -11.57 2.85 -12.10
CA ILE A 16 -12.33 3.18 -10.89
C ILE A 16 -13.64 3.93 -11.22
N HIS A 17 -14.18 3.80 -12.44
CA HIS A 17 -15.40 4.51 -12.82
C HIS A 17 -16.59 4.07 -11.94
N PRO A 18 -17.24 4.98 -11.18
CA PRO A 18 -18.20 4.60 -10.14
C PRO A 18 -19.35 3.73 -10.64
N GLN A 19 -19.93 4.08 -11.82
CA GLN A 19 -21.05 3.30 -12.38
C GLN A 19 -20.62 1.89 -12.81
N ARG A 20 -19.39 1.71 -13.30
CA ARG A 20 -18.87 0.36 -13.66
C ARG A 20 -18.57 -0.48 -12.43
N LEU A 21 -18.17 0.16 -11.34
CA LEU A 21 -17.96 -0.50 -10.05
C LEU A 21 -19.27 -0.78 -9.30
N GLY A 22 -20.37 -0.15 -9.69
CA GLY A 22 -21.68 -0.28 -9.02
C GLY A 22 -21.68 0.29 -7.61
N VAL A 23 -20.88 1.34 -7.35
CA VAL A 23 -20.78 1.94 -6.01
C VAL A 23 -21.68 3.18 -5.90
N ASP A 24 -22.19 3.40 -4.70
CA ASP A 24 -22.97 4.60 -4.35
C ASP A 24 -22.06 5.75 -3.90
N MET A 25 -20.90 5.43 -3.34
CA MET A 25 -19.92 6.41 -2.87
C MET A 25 -18.48 5.93 -3.13
N MET A 26 -17.58 6.89 -3.34
CA MET A 26 -16.16 6.61 -3.57
C MET A 26 -15.29 7.67 -2.92
N THR A 27 -14.31 7.23 -2.15
CA THR A 27 -13.25 8.11 -1.61
C THR A 27 -11.98 8.02 -2.44
N LEU A 28 -11.36 9.17 -2.70
CA LEU A 28 -10.05 9.28 -3.34
C LEU A 28 -9.13 10.21 -2.53
N ASN A 29 -7.81 9.97 -2.62
CA ASN A 29 -6.80 10.77 -1.94
C ASN A 29 -5.76 11.27 -2.94
N ALA A 30 -5.56 12.60 -2.97
CA ALA A 30 -4.63 13.24 -3.90
C ALA A 30 -3.18 12.75 -3.75
N GLY A 31 -2.72 12.50 -2.52
CA GLY A 31 -1.36 12.01 -2.27
C GLY A 31 -1.08 10.62 -2.86
N LYS A 32 -2.12 9.85 -3.19
CA LYS A 32 -1.96 8.51 -3.82
C LYS A 32 -1.80 8.55 -5.34
N VAL A 33 -2.03 9.71 -5.93
CA VAL A 33 -1.84 9.99 -7.37
C VAL A 33 -0.84 11.11 -7.62
N TYR A 34 0.07 11.33 -6.66
CA TYR A 34 1.13 12.35 -6.72
C TYR A 34 0.60 13.79 -6.78
N GLY A 35 -0.61 14.00 -6.26
CA GLY A 35 -1.22 15.31 -6.08
C GLY A 35 -0.86 15.95 -4.74
N PRO A 36 -1.42 17.14 -4.43
CA PRO A 36 -1.16 17.87 -3.19
C PRO A 36 -1.55 17.02 -1.96
N LYS A 37 -0.76 17.15 -0.89
CA LYS A 37 -1.11 16.55 0.41
C LYS A 37 -2.34 17.22 1.02
N GLN A 38 -3.04 16.52 1.91
CA GLN A 38 -4.20 17.00 2.66
C GLN A 38 -5.42 17.34 1.80
N VAL A 39 -5.51 16.79 0.59
CA VAL A 39 -6.69 16.91 -0.27
C VAL A 39 -7.25 15.53 -0.55
N GLY A 40 -8.53 15.38 -0.31
CA GLY A 40 -9.31 14.19 -0.63
C GLY A 40 -10.59 14.56 -1.36
N LEU A 41 -11.25 13.56 -1.92
CA LEU A 41 -12.53 13.69 -2.62
C LEU A 41 -13.46 12.59 -2.16
N LEU A 42 -14.71 12.94 -1.87
CA LEU A 42 -15.82 12.00 -1.77
C LEU A 42 -16.74 12.22 -2.98
N TRP A 43 -16.82 11.23 -3.86
CA TRP A 43 -17.88 11.17 -4.85
C TRP A 43 -19.08 10.42 -4.25
N ALA A 44 -20.28 10.95 -4.44
CA ALA A 44 -21.53 10.30 -4.04
C ALA A 44 -22.54 10.39 -5.18
N ALA A 45 -23.29 9.31 -5.42
CA ALA A 45 -24.43 9.31 -6.33
C ALA A 45 -25.51 10.27 -5.84
N SER A 46 -26.29 10.84 -6.74
CA SER A 46 -27.35 11.80 -6.40
C SER A 46 -28.45 11.23 -5.51
N SER A 47 -28.59 9.91 -5.46
CA SER A 47 -29.53 9.19 -4.58
C SER A 47 -29.07 9.06 -3.13
N VAL A 48 -27.79 9.40 -2.84
CA VAL A 48 -27.22 9.27 -1.49
C VAL A 48 -27.48 10.54 -0.71
N ALA A 49 -28.23 10.44 0.37
CA ALA A 49 -28.43 11.52 1.32
C ALA A 49 -27.27 11.58 2.30
N LEU A 50 -26.38 12.57 2.15
CA LEU A 50 -25.27 12.82 3.06
C LEU A 50 -25.66 13.85 4.12
N GLN A 51 -25.13 13.65 5.33
CA GLN A 51 -25.20 14.65 6.39
C GLN A 51 -23.82 15.22 6.69
N PRO A 52 -23.69 16.54 6.92
CA PRO A 52 -22.41 17.15 7.23
C PRO A 52 -21.89 16.67 8.59
N LEU A 53 -20.63 16.24 8.62
CA LEU A 53 -19.92 16.00 9.87
C LEU A 53 -19.40 17.30 10.49
N ILE A 54 -19.04 18.28 9.65
CA ILE A 54 -18.53 19.60 10.05
C ILE A 54 -19.56 20.64 9.60
N ALA A 55 -20.37 21.10 10.52
CA ALA A 55 -21.36 22.14 10.29
C ALA A 55 -20.72 23.54 10.33
N GLY A 56 -21.34 24.55 9.69
CA GLY A 56 -20.88 25.94 9.67
C GLY A 56 -21.39 26.73 8.46
N GLY A 57 -20.50 27.36 7.70
CA GLY A 57 -20.80 28.33 6.65
C GLY A 57 -21.39 27.80 5.34
N GLY A 58 -21.68 26.52 5.23
CA GLY A 58 -22.36 25.95 4.06
C GLY A 58 -21.48 25.64 2.86
N GLN A 59 -20.15 25.71 2.98
CA GLN A 59 -19.21 25.35 1.91
C GLN A 59 -19.37 23.88 1.50
N GLU A 60 -18.84 23.53 0.34
CA GLU A 60 -18.97 22.18 -0.27
C GLU A 60 -20.45 21.71 -0.30
N ARG A 61 -21.34 22.58 -0.77
CA ARG A 61 -22.81 22.29 -0.85
C ARG A 61 -23.46 22.01 0.50
N GLY A 62 -22.94 22.61 1.57
CA GLY A 62 -23.42 22.37 2.93
C GLY A 62 -22.90 21.08 3.58
N LEU A 63 -22.05 20.33 2.91
CA LEU A 63 -21.57 19.02 3.38
C LEU A 63 -20.27 19.09 4.18
N ARG A 64 -19.45 20.12 3.93
CA ARG A 64 -18.17 20.27 4.62
C ARG A 64 -17.83 21.76 4.75
N SER A 65 -18.10 22.34 5.87
CA SER A 65 -17.86 23.76 6.15
C SER A 65 -16.38 24.06 6.34
N GLY A 66 -16.00 25.29 6.04
CA GLY A 66 -14.65 25.84 6.06
C GLY A 66 -14.22 26.31 4.68
N THR A 67 -13.36 27.31 4.62
CA THR A 67 -12.86 27.89 3.35
C THR A 67 -12.32 26.80 2.43
N GLU A 68 -12.73 26.81 1.18
CA GLU A 68 -12.37 25.83 0.17
C GLU A 68 -10.88 25.94 -0.19
N ASN A 69 -10.21 24.80 -0.22
CA ASN A 69 -8.82 24.69 -0.68
C ASN A 69 -8.79 24.63 -2.22
N VAL A 70 -9.06 25.77 -2.87
CA VAL A 70 -9.16 25.84 -4.34
C VAL A 70 -7.87 25.37 -5.03
N ALA A 71 -6.71 25.83 -4.57
CA ALA A 71 -5.43 25.46 -5.15
C ALA A 71 -5.15 23.95 -5.02
N GLY A 72 -5.44 23.36 -3.86
CA GLY A 72 -5.31 21.93 -3.63
C GLY A 72 -6.28 21.10 -4.49
N THR A 73 -7.52 21.57 -4.63
CA THR A 73 -8.54 20.91 -5.47
C THR A 73 -8.16 20.91 -6.94
N VAL A 74 -7.69 22.04 -7.48
CA VAL A 74 -7.20 22.14 -8.87
C VAL A 74 -5.98 21.25 -9.08
N GLY A 75 -5.04 21.24 -8.14
CA GLY A 75 -3.87 20.38 -8.18
C GLY A 75 -4.24 18.89 -8.14
N PHE A 76 -5.23 18.51 -7.33
CA PHE A 76 -5.74 17.13 -7.30
C PHE A 76 -6.43 16.74 -8.60
N ALA A 77 -7.30 17.59 -9.13
CA ALA A 77 -7.98 17.34 -10.40
C ALA A 77 -6.95 17.10 -11.53
N LYS A 78 -5.89 17.92 -11.60
CA LYS A 78 -4.81 17.74 -12.58
C LYS A 78 -4.04 16.43 -12.37
N ALA A 79 -3.70 16.10 -11.13
CA ALA A 79 -2.99 14.86 -10.81
C ALA A 79 -3.83 13.64 -11.19
N LEU A 80 -5.13 13.64 -10.89
CA LEU A 80 -6.04 12.56 -11.23
C LEU A 80 -6.21 12.42 -12.76
N GLN A 81 -6.35 13.53 -13.48
CA GLN A 81 -6.41 13.55 -14.94
C GLN A 81 -5.17 12.88 -15.55
N LEU A 82 -3.97 13.25 -15.06
CA LEU A 82 -2.72 12.65 -15.54
C LEU A 82 -2.62 11.16 -15.19
N ALA A 83 -3.00 10.77 -13.97
CA ALA A 83 -3.00 9.39 -13.54
C ALA A 83 -3.91 8.50 -14.40
N VAL A 84 -5.12 8.98 -14.72
CA VAL A 84 -6.07 8.26 -15.59
C VAL A 84 -5.54 8.18 -17.02
N ALA A 85 -4.98 9.26 -17.56
CA ALA A 85 -4.41 9.26 -18.91
C ALA A 85 -3.28 8.24 -19.12
N HIS A 86 -2.48 7.98 -18.08
CA HIS A 86 -1.35 7.04 -18.13
C HIS A 86 -1.66 5.64 -17.56
N GLN A 87 -2.87 5.40 -17.10
CA GLN A 87 -3.27 4.23 -16.33
C GLN A 87 -2.84 2.88 -16.93
N ARG A 88 -3.15 2.65 -18.23
CA ARG A 88 -2.85 1.37 -18.91
C ARG A 88 -1.34 1.10 -18.99
N GLY A 89 -0.56 2.13 -19.32
CA GLY A 89 0.88 2.05 -19.39
C GLY A 89 1.51 1.82 -18.02
N GLU A 90 1.00 2.52 -17.01
CA GLU A 90 1.48 2.41 -15.62
C GLU A 90 1.15 1.04 -15.02
N PHE A 91 -0.04 0.51 -15.27
CA PHE A 91 -0.39 -0.86 -14.86
C PHE A 91 0.57 -1.90 -15.44
N ALA A 92 0.83 -1.83 -16.74
CA ALA A 92 1.75 -2.76 -17.40
C ALA A 92 3.20 -2.61 -16.89
N ARG A 93 3.66 -1.37 -16.69
CA ARG A 93 4.99 -1.08 -16.15
C ARG A 93 5.16 -1.61 -14.73
N LEU A 94 4.24 -1.29 -13.83
CA LEU A 94 4.28 -1.75 -12.43
C LEU A 94 4.15 -3.27 -12.33
N SER A 95 3.41 -3.90 -13.24
CA SER A 95 3.33 -5.37 -13.30
C SER A 95 4.70 -6.01 -13.58
N ARG A 96 5.50 -5.43 -14.51
CA ARG A 96 6.88 -5.90 -14.77
C ARG A 96 7.79 -5.67 -13.56
N VAL A 97 7.71 -4.49 -12.95
CA VAL A 97 8.48 -4.15 -11.72
C VAL A 97 8.16 -5.13 -10.59
N LYS A 98 6.89 -5.38 -10.34
CA LYS A 98 6.43 -6.37 -9.35
C LYS A 98 6.95 -7.77 -9.67
N GLN A 99 6.86 -8.20 -10.92
CA GLN A 99 7.33 -9.53 -11.33
C GLN A 99 8.85 -9.66 -11.15
N ALA A 100 9.63 -8.62 -11.49
CA ALA A 100 11.07 -8.59 -11.28
C ALA A 100 11.45 -8.73 -9.81
N PHE A 101 10.73 -8.06 -8.91
CA PHE A 101 10.91 -8.23 -7.46
C PHE A 101 10.56 -9.64 -7.02
N LEU A 102 9.38 -10.15 -7.40
CA LEU A 102 8.88 -11.46 -6.97
C LEU A 102 9.80 -12.60 -7.44
N SER A 103 10.20 -12.61 -8.70
CA SER A 103 11.10 -13.64 -9.21
C SER A 103 12.44 -13.64 -8.46
N THR A 104 13.02 -12.46 -8.22
CA THR A 104 14.31 -12.36 -7.53
C THR A 104 14.19 -12.79 -6.05
N ILE A 105 13.15 -12.34 -5.33
CA ILE A 105 13.05 -12.67 -3.90
C ILE A 105 12.74 -14.16 -3.68
N THR A 106 11.91 -14.77 -4.52
CA THR A 106 11.60 -16.21 -4.42
C THR A 106 12.78 -17.10 -4.81
N GLU A 107 13.65 -16.64 -5.71
CA GLU A 107 14.90 -17.31 -6.04
C GLU A 107 15.93 -17.24 -4.89
N LEU A 108 16.03 -16.08 -4.23
CA LEU A 108 17.01 -15.85 -3.18
C LEU A 108 16.60 -16.45 -1.81
N LEU A 109 15.30 -16.51 -1.52
CA LEU A 109 14.74 -17.02 -0.26
C LEU A 109 13.80 -18.21 -0.56
N VAL A 110 14.32 -19.22 -1.23
CA VAL A 110 13.57 -20.44 -1.56
C VAL A 110 13.02 -21.07 -0.29
N ASP A 111 11.72 -21.39 -0.29
CA ASP A 111 10.98 -21.99 0.83
C ASP A 111 10.95 -21.16 2.13
N GLU A 112 11.57 -19.99 2.15
CA GLU A 112 11.61 -19.12 3.33
C GLU A 112 10.60 -17.96 3.24
N VAL A 113 10.22 -17.55 2.02
CA VAL A 113 9.31 -16.43 1.79
C VAL A 113 7.92 -16.90 1.37
N MET A 114 6.91 -16.46 2.10
CA MET A 114 5.50 -16.66 1.76
C MET A 114 4.99 -15.42 1.01
N ILE A 115 4.56 -15.55 -0.23
CA ILE A 115 3.92 -14.46 -0.97
C ILE A 115 2.43 -14.46 -0.62
N LEU A 116 1.98 -13.43 0.10
CA LEU A 116 0.61 -13.27 0.57
C LEU A 116 -0.29 -12.57 -0.47
N SER A 117 0.31 -11.84 -1.40
CA SER A 117 -0.43 -11.21 -2.50
C SER A 117 -1.02 -12.26 -3.44
N PRO A 118 -2.30 -12.14 -3.83
CA PRO A 118 -2.89 -13.01 -4.84
C PRO A 118 -2.12 -12.94 -6.18
N ARG A 119 -2.09 -14.04 -6.91
CA ARG A 119 -1.46 -14.08 -8.25
C ARG A 119 -2.22 -13.24 -9.28
N LYS A 120 -3.54 -13.08 -9.11
CA LYS A 120 -4.42 -12.30 -9.99
C LYS A 120 -5.38 -11.46 -9.14
N GLY A 121 -5.93 -10.40 -9.72
CA GLY A 121 -6.95 -9.58 -9.06
C GLY A 121 -6.40 -8.65 -7.97
N CYS A 122 -5.11 -8.31 -8.01
CA CYS A 122 -4.50 -7.36 -7.09
C CYS A 122 -3.78 -6.23 -7.82
N LEU A 123 -3.57 -5.11 -7.13
CA LEU A 123 -2.85 -3.97 -7.68
C LEU A 123 -1.39 -4.34 -7.98
N PRO A 124 -0.84 -3.89 -9.12
CA PRO A 124 0.53 -4.18 -9.50
C PRO A 124 1.57 -3.44 -8.64
N SER A 125 1.18 -2.36 -7.96
CA SER A 125 2.06 -1.56 -7.12
C SER A 125 2.38 -2.18 -5.76
N HIS A 126 1.71 -3.25 -5.34
CA HIS A 126 1.84 -3.81 -4.00
C HIS A 126 2.26 -5.27 -4.01
N VAL A 127 3.18 -5.61 -3.12
CA VAL A 127 3.51 -6.98 -2.71
C VAL A 127 3.36 -7.08 -1.21
N SER A 128 2.56 -8.03 -0.76
CA SER A 128 2.52 -8.47 0.63
C SER A 128 3.24 -9.83 0.71
N LEU A 129 4.19 -9.94 1.60
CA LEU A 129 4.93 -11.17 1.83
C LEU A 129 5.17 -11.37 3.33
N SER A 130 5.51 -12.57 3.71
CA SER A 130 5.96 -12.90 5.07
C SER A 130 7.20 -13.79 5.01
N ILE A 131 8.07 -13.62 6.00
CA ILE A 131 9.22 -14.48 6.26
C ILE A 131 9.02 -15.00 7.69
N PRO A 132 8.38 -16.18 7.86
CA PRO A 132 8.04 -16.68 9.18
C PRO A 132 9.26 -16.83 10.09
N GLY A 133 9.12 -16.45 11.35
CA GLY A 133 10.20 -16.53 12.33
C GLY A 133 11.20 -15.37 12.32
N ILE A 134 11.00 -14.38 11.43
CA ILE A 134 11.77 -13.12 11.43
C ILE A 134 10.96 -12.01 12.08
N ASP A 135 11.62 -11.14 12.79
CA ASP A 135 11.06 -9.88 13.29
C ASP A 135 11.04 -8.84 12.16
N ALA A 136 9.86 -8.59 11.59
CA ALA A 136 9.71 -7.67 10.47
C ALA A 136 10.02 -6.21 10.83
N GLU A 137 9.80 -5.78 12.08
CA GLU A 137 10.14 -4.41 12.52
C GLU A 137 11.65 -4.21 12.53
N ARG A 138 12.39 -5.22 12.97
CA ARG A 138 13.84 -5.18 12.92
C ARG A 138 14.39 -5.19 11.49
N VAL A 139 13.82 -6.01 10.61
CA VAL A 139 14.16 -6.01 9.17
C VAL A 139 13.89 -4.65 8.56
N LEU A 140 12.72 -4.05 8.85
CA LEU A 140 12.37 -2.70 8.41
C LEU A 140 13.44 -1.69 8.81
N PHE A 141 13.83 -1.65 10.10
CA PHE A 141 14.87 -0.75 10.59
C PHE A 141 16.22 -0.94 9.87
N LEU A 142 16.64 -2.18 9.65
CA LEU A 142 17.89 -2.47 8.93
C LEU A 142 17.83 -2.07 7.45
N LEU A 143 16.65 -2.19 6.81
CA LEU A 143 16.43 -1.73 5.44
C LEU A 143 16.43 -0.19 5.36
N GLU A 144 15.84 0.51 6.32
CA GLU A 144 15.86 1.98 6.39
C GLU A 144 17.28 2.51 6.47
N MET A 145 18.17 1.89 7.26
CA MET A 145 19.59 2.24 7.31
C MET A 145 20.29 2.08 5.96
N LYS A 146 19.77 1.23 5.07
CA LYS A 146 20.23 1.02 3.70
C LYS A 146 19.39 1.82 2.66
N GLN A 147 18.60 2.80 3.11
CA GLN A 147 17.73 3.66 2.29
C GLN A 147 16.64 2.90 1.49
N MET A 148 16.23 1.74 1.97
CA MET A 148 15.10 1.01 1.45
C MET A 148 13.93 1.10 2.45
N TYR A 149 12.84 1.74 2.02
CA TYR A 149 11.67 1.98 2.85
C TYR A 149 10.56 0.99 2.51
N VAL A 150 10.17 0.19 3.49
CA VAL A 150 9.08 -0.78 3.42
C VAL A 150 8.12 -0.56 4.58
N SER A 151 7.06 -1.34 4.68
CA SER A 151 6.13 -1.23 5.82
C SER A 151 5.85 -2.60 6.42
N THR A 152 5.68 -2.64 7.74
CA THR A 152 5.10 -3.78 8.44
C THR A 152 3.58 -3.59 8.52
N GLY A 153 2.79 -4.60 8.17
CA GLY A 153 1.32 -4.55 8.25
C GLY A 153 0.68 -3.33 7.55
N SER A 154 -0.33 -2.71 8.18
CA SER A 154 -0.86 -1.41 7.74
C SER A 154 -0.02 -0.29 8.34
N ALA A 155 0.44 0.67 7.52
CA ALA A 155 1.23 1.82 7.97
C ALA A 155 0.53 2.64 9.08
N CYS A 156 -0.82 2.61 9.13
CA CYS A 156 -1.61 3.29 10.16
C CYS A 156 -1.64 2.54 11.50
N ALA A 157 -1.36 1.24 11.53
CA ALA A 157 -1.37 0.41 12.74
C ALA A 157 0.05 0.18 13.31
N ALA A 158 1.10 0.49 12.56
CA ALA A 158 2.50 0.29 12.94
C ALA A 158 2.89 0.94 14.29
N ASN A 159 2.21 2.04 14.67
CA ASN A 159 2.47 2.72 15.95
C ASN A 159 1.82 2.08 17.19
N LYS A 160 1.10 0.96 17.06
CA LYS A 160 0.32 0.39 18.18
C LYS A 160 0.81 -0.99 18.66
N GLY A 161 1.86 -1.58 18.07
CA GLY A 161 2.34 -2.92 18.43
C GLY A 161 1.25 -4.01 18.33
N THR A 162 0.17 -3.75 17.60
CA THR A 162 -0.98 -4.64 17.53
C THR A 162 -0.87 -5.58 16.33
N ARG A 163 -1.10 -6.86 16.58
CA ARG A 163 -1.25 -7.91 15.57
C ARG A 163 -2.20 -7.46 14.45
N SER A 164 -1.81 -7.65 13.21
CA SER A 164 -2.67 -7.33 12.07
C SER A 164 -3.91 -8.22 12.07
N HIS A 165 -5.07 -7.65 12.36
CA HIS A 165 -6.36 -8.36 12.29
C HIS A 165 -6.69 -8.84 10.87
N VAL A 166 -6.20 -8.15 9.83
CA VAL A 166 -6.37 -8.55 8.42
C VAL A 166 -5.59 -9.83 8.13
N LEU A 167 -4.33 -9.91 8.54
CA LEU A 167 -3.51 -11.10 8.33
C LEU A 167 -4.01 -12.29 9.17
N ALA A 168 -4.47 -12.03 10.39
CA ALA A 168 -5.14 -13.04 11.21
C ALA A 168 -6.46 -13.51 10.57
N GLY A 169 -7.25 -12.60 10.02
CA GLY A 169 -8.52 -12.90 9.35
C GLY A 169 -8.38 -13.76 8.09
N ILE A 170 -7.23 -13.72 7.41
CA ILE A 170 -6.92 -14.63 6.30
C ILE A 170 -6.23 -15.92 6.73
N GLY A 171 -6.15 -16.19 8.04
CA GLY A 171 -5.70 -17.47 8.59
C GLY A 171 -4.19 -17.60 8.83
N LEU A 172 -3.42 -16.51 8.84
CA LEU A 172 -1.99 -16.58 9.16
C LEU A 172 -1.78 -16.76 10.67
N ASP A 173 -0.80 -17.59 11.02
CA ASP A 173 -0.33 -17.74 12.39
C ASP A 173 0.52 -16.54 12.85
N ASP A 174 0.84 -16.48 14.15
CA ASP A 174 1.55 -15.37 14.74
C ASP A 174 2.98 -15.21 14.21
N THR A 175 3.64 -16.30 13.85
CA THR A 175 5.01 -16.27 13.32
C THR A 175 5.04 -15.67 11.92
N ALA A 176 4.07 -16.01 11.09
CA ALA A 176 3.90 -15.45 9.76
C ALA A 176 3.46 -13.97 9.83
N ILE A 177 2.58 -13.61 10.77
CA ILE A 177 2.16 -12.22 10.97
C ILE A 177 3.33 -11.35 11.41
N ALA A 178 4.14 -11.82 12.37
CA ALA A 178 5.32 -11.09 12.87
C ALA A 178 6.39 -10.87 11.78
N GLY A 179 6.50 -11.80 10.83
CA GLY A 179 7.43 -11.71 9.70
C GLY A 179 6.89 -10.97 8.46
N SER A 180 5.72 -10.33 8.56
CA SER A 180 5.05 -9.76 7.40
C SER A 180 5.56 -8.38 7.01
N LEU A 181 5.82 -8.21 5.71
CA LEU A 181 6.25 -6.96 5.08
C LEU A 181 5.35 -6.61 3.90
N ARG A 182 5.13 -5.31 3.69
CA ARG A 182 4.49 -4.75 2.51
C ARG A 182 5.49 -3.92 1.72
N ILE A 183 5.71 -4.33 0.47
CA ILE A 183 6.54 -3.63 -0.49
C ILE A 183 5.62 -2.84 -1.42
N THR A 184 5.94 -1.56 -1.65
CA THR A 184 5.14 -0.70 -2.53
C THR A 184 6.02 -0.08 -3.60
N PHE A 185 5.61 -0.21 -4.86
CA PHE A 185 6.27 0.37 -6.02
C PHE A 185 5.54 1.63 -6.47
N GLY A 186 6.29 2.62 -6.92
CA GLY A 186 5.77 3.89 -7.39
C GLY A 186 6.31 4.29 -8.75
N ARG A 187 6.07 5.55 -9.11
CA ARG A 187 6.45 6.14 -10.40
C ARG A 187 7.94 5.97 -10.74
N TYR A 188 8.80 6.04 -9.76
CA TYR A 188 10.26 5.96 -9.96
C TYR A 188 10.83 4.55 -9.81
N SER A 189 10.00 3.56 -9.45
CA SER A 189 10.45 2.17 -9.38
C SER A 189 10.67 1.60 -10.78
N THR A 190 11.80 0.93 -10.96
CA THR A 190 12.18 0.21 -12.20
C THR A 190 12.37 -1.27 -11.91
N GLU A 191 12.43 -2.11 -12.94
CA GLU A 191 12.73 -3.53 -12.78
C GLU A 191 14.10 -3.75 -12.12
N GLU A 192 15.08 -2.89 -12.45
CA GLU A 192 16.42 -2.92 -11.85
C GLU A 192 16.38 -2.58 -10.36
N THR A 193 15.72 -1.46 -9.98
CA THR A 193 15.58 -1.09 -8.55
C THR A 193 14.77 -2.11 -7.77
N ALA A 194 13.78 -2.77 -8.39
CA ALA A 194 13.01 -3.83 -7.78
C ALA A 194 13.87 -5.08 -7.49
N LYS A 195 14.68 -5.53 -8.46
CA LYS A 195 15.65 -6.62 -8.28
C LYS A 195 16.66 -6.29 -7.19
N ARG A 196 17.21 -5.08 -7.22
CA ARG A 196 18.15 -4.63 -6.17
C ARG A 196 17.51 -4.60 -4.80
N GLY A 197 16.25 -4.14 -4.68
CA GLY A 197 15.48 -4.16 -3.44
C GLY A 197 15.26 -5.58 -2.91
N ALA A 198 14.95 -6.55 -3.80
CA ALA A 198 14.82 -7.95 -3.42
C ALA A 198 16.13 -8.55 -2.89
N GLN A 199 17.27 -8.25 -3.56
CA GLN A 199 18.59 -8.67 -3.10
C GLN A 199 18.92 -8.11 -1.73
N LEU A 200 18.65 -6.82 -1.51
CA LEU A 200 18.90 -6.14 -0.25
C LEU A 200 18.04 -6.72 0.89
N LEU A 201 16.77 -7.02 0.61
CA LEU A 201 15.88 -7.68 1.56
C LEU A 201 16.43 -9.06 1.93
N ALA A 202 16.83 -9.88 0.96
CA ALA A 202 17.38 -11.20 1.21
C ALA A 202 18.69 -11.13 2.03
N GLU A 203 19.56 -10.17 1.75
CA GLU A 203 20.79 -9.92 2.53
C GLU A 203 20.47 -9.62 4.01
N VAL A 204 19.54 -8.71 4.25
CA VAL A 204 19.12 -8.31 5.61
C VAL A 204 18.47 -9.47 6.36
N VAL A 205 17.62 -10.25 5.69
CA VAL A 205 16.98 -11.44 6.27
C VAL A 205 18.02 -12.47 6.70
N ARG A 206 18.98 -12.82 5.84
CA ARG A 206 20.06 -13.76 6.16
C ARG A 206 20.91 -13.29 7.34
N HIS A 207 21.23 -12.01 7.38
CA HIS A 207 21.95 -11.41 8.50
C HIS A 207 21.17 -11.57 9.82
N GLU A 208 19.88 -11.29 9.79
CA GLU A 208 19.03 -11.41 10.99
C GLU A 208 18.86 -12.87 11.45
N GLN A 209 18.73 -13.81 10.51
CA GLN A 209 18.68 -15.24 10.83
C GLN A 209 19.98 -15.73 11.48
N GLN A 210 21.14 -15.30 10.99
CA GLN A 210 22.42 -15.61 11.59
C GLN A 210 22.53 -15.06 13.02
N ARG A 211 22.11 -13.82 13.25
CA ARG A 211 22.07 -13.20 14.56
C ARG A 211 21.18 -13.99 15.54
N GLN A 212 20.00 -14.42 15.09
CA GLN A 212 19.09 -15.23 15.93
C GLN A 212 19.69 -16.58 16.32
N LYS A 213 20.38 -17.26 15.40
CA LYS A 213 21.09 -18.51 15.66
C LYS A 213 22.19 -18.32 16.72
N SER A 214 23.02 -17.28 16.58
CA SER A 214 24.10 -16.98 17.54
C SER A 214 23.57 -16.68 18.95
N ARG A 215 22.44 -15.99 19.08
CA ARG A 215 21.81 -15.72 20.38
C ARG A 215 21.29 -16.97 21.08
N LYS A 216 20.72 -17.92 20.32
CA LYS A 216 20.24 -19.19 20.89
C LYS A 216 21.39 -20.06 21.41
N TRP A 217 22.57 -19.98 20.82
CA TRP A 217 23.76 -20.73 21.24
C TRP A 217 24.44 -20.11 22.46
N GLY A 218 24.43 -18.80 22.64
CA GLY A 218 25.00 -18.12 23.80
C GLY A 218 24.12 -18.10 25.04
N ALA A 219 22.90 -18.65 24.98
CA ALA A 219 21.94 -18.74 26.07
C ALA A 219 21.83 -20.18 26.67
N GLN A 220 22.61 -21.12 26.14
CA GLN A 220 22.84 -22.46 26.67
C GLN A 220 24.18 -22.50 27.43
#